data_1ca7bba15bfa0f600a9472839d3bf5c4
#
_entry.id   1ca7bba15bfa0f600a9472839d3bf5c4
#
_cell.length_a   1.000
_cell.length_b   1.000
_cell.length_c   1.000
_cell.angle_alpha   90.00
_cell.angle_beta   90.00
_cell.angle_gamma   90.00
#
_symmetry.space_group_name_H-M   'P 1'
#
loop_
_entity.id
_entity.type
_entity.pdbx_description
1 polymer ?
#
loop_
_entity_poly.entity_id
_entity_poly.type
_entity_poly.pdbx_seq_one_letter_code
_entity_poly.pdbx_strand_id
1 'polypeptide(L)'
;MADTGIVNIHGKEYKTVAKRVDEFRKEHKQELGIQTNLVSIDERTVVIKAEIINKEGFVIATGYAEENRQSSTINKTSALENCETSAIGRALASFGLAGGEYASADEVAQAISQQNQPKKFVKKYGMDFEEIQAHLDILDDKASVDAYAKELKAKYPNSTEGQNYHIRTMFARRLKELQDGSAN
;
A
#
# COMPACT_ATOMS: atom_id res chain seq x y z
N MET A 1 5.52 21.02 19.71
CA MET A 1 4.11 20.62 19.97
C MET A 1 4.14 19.16 20.35
N ALA A 2 3.48 18.78 21.45
CA ALA A 2 3.39 17.36 21.82
C ALA A 2 2.60 16.62 20.73
N ASP A 3 3.11 15.50 20.23
CA ASP A 3 2.39 14.62 19.34
C ASP A 3 1.13 14.13 20.06
N THR A 4 -0.05 14.55 19.59
CA THR A 4 -1.32 14.17 20.21
C THR A 4 -1.71 12.72 19.91
N GLY A 5 -1.03 12.07 18.96
CA GLY A 5 -1.38 10.75 18.43
C GLY A 5 -2.72 10.74 17.66
N ILE A 6 -3.20 11.92 17.25
CA ILE A 6 -4.39 12.11 16.40
C ILE A 6 -3.93 12.78 15.11
N VAL A 7 -4.28 12.18 13.99
CA VAL A 7 -3.91 12.64 12.64
C VAL A 7 -5.17 12.95 11.85
N ASN A 8 -5.23 14.12 11.23
CA ASN A 8 -6.31 14.47 10.30
C ASN A 8 -5.93 14.02 8.88
N ILE A 9 -6.76 13.16 8.29
CA ILE A 9 -6.59 12.67 6.93
C ILE A 9 -7.92 12.89 6.18
N HIS A 10 -7.89 13.70 5.13
CA HIS A 10 -9.07 14.04 4.33
C HIS A 10 -10.27 14.57 5.16
N GLY A 11 -9.99 15.37 6.20
CA GLY A 11 -11.01 15.97 7.04
C GLY A 11 -11.58 15.07 8.16
N LYS A 12 -11.06 13.85 8.30
CA LYS A 12 -11.40 12.91 9.36
C LYS A 12 -10.24 12.74 10.34
N GLU A 13 -10.56 12.60 11.61
CA GLU A 13 -9.58 12.35 12.67
C GLU A 13 -9.38 10.86 12.89
N TYR A 14 -8.10 10.44 12.86
CA TYR A 14 -7.68 9.06 13.08
C TYR A 14 -6.71 9.00 14.25
N LYS A 15 -6.93 8.09 15.18
CA LYS A 15 -5.96 7.78 16.23
C LYS A 15 -4.87 6.85 15.69
N THR A 16 -3.63 7.13 16.04
CA THR A 16 -2.53 6.17 15.84
C THR A 16 -2.72 4.95 16.75
N VAL A 17 -2.11 3.82 16.37
CA VAL A 17 -2.12 2.62 17.22
C VAL A 17 -1.45 2.90 18.56
N ALA A 18 -0.34 3.65 18.59
CA ALA A 18 0.33 4.07 19.81
C ALA A 18 -0.60 4.83 20.77
N LYS A 19 -1.45 5.72 20.22
CA LYS A 19 -2.44 6.46 21.02
C LYS A 19 -3.49 5.54 21.63
N ARG A 20 -4.01 4.58 20.84
CA ARG A 20 -4.98 3.59 21.33
C ARG A 20 -4.37 2.73 22.44
N VAL A 21 -3.12 2.30 22.31
CA VAL A 21 -2.40 1.52 23.33
C VAL A 21 -2.18 2.34 24.60
N ASP A 22 -1.81 3.63 24.49
CA ASP A 22 -1.60 4.53 25.62
C ASP A 22 -2.91 4.72 26.41
N GLU A 23 -4.02 4.99 25.74
CA GLU A 23 -5.35 5.11 26.36
C GLU A 23 -5.76 3.80 27.05
N PHE A 24 -5.60 2.66 26.37
CA PHE A 24 -5.89 1.35 26.92
C PHE A 24 -5.08 1.07 28.21
N ARG A 25 -3.77 1.34 28.20
CA ARG A 25 -2.91 1.11 29.37
C ARG A 25 -3.20 2.08 30.52
N LYS A 26 -3.58 3.33 30.23
CA LYS A 26 -3.99 4.29 31.26
C LYS A 26 -5.28 3.87 31.97
N GLU A 27 -6.25 3.37 31.21
CA GLU A 27 -7.57 3.01 31.77
C GLU A 27 -7.56 1.64 32.45
N HIS A 28 -7.00 0.63 31.77
CA HIS A 28 -7.09 -0.77 32.23
C HIS A 28 -5.84 -1.28 32.92
N LYS A 29 -4.72 -0.55 32.87
CA LYS A 29 -3.45 -0.91 33.54
C LYS A 29 -3.04 -2.37 33.24
N GLN A 30 -3.08 -3.22 34.30
CA GLN A 30 -2.76 -4.64 34.24
C GLN A 30 -4.00 -5.55 34.35
N GLU A 31 -5.20 -4.96 34.39
CA GLU A 31 -6.44 -5.75 34.48
C GLU A 31 -6.75 -6.48 33.16
N LEU A 32 -6.38 -5.86 32.04
CA LEU A 32 -6.53 -6.42 30.70
C LEU A 32 -5.19 -6.55 30.01
N GLY A 33 -5.02 -7.64 29.23
CA GLY A 33 -3.85 -7.94 28.41
C GLY A 33 -4.12 -7.71 26.93
N ILE A 34 -3.05 -7.41 26.18
CA ILE A 34 -3.00 -7.51 24.73
C ILE A 34 -2.12 -8.70 24.41
N GLN A 35 -2.64 -9.65 23.66
CA GLN A 35 -1.93 -10.85 23.21
C GLN A 35 -1.97 -10.91 21.70
N THR A 36 -0.84 -11.21 21.07
CA THR A 36 -0.74 -11.43 19.64
C THR A 36 -0.40 -12.88 19.33
N ASN A 37 -1.00 -13.41 18.27
CA ASN A 37 -0.78 -14.76 17.80
C ASN A 37 -0.48 -14.76 16.31
N LEU A 38 0.61 -15.36 15.90
CA LEU A 38 0.93 -15.60 14.50
C LEU A 38 -0.02 -16.67 13.96
N VAL A 39 -0.90 -16.29 13.04
CA VAL A 39 -1.87 -17.21 12.41
C VAL A 39 -1.22 -17.94 11.25
N SER A 40 -0.52 -17.21 10.39
CA SER A 40 0.25 -17.79 9.28
C SER A 40 1.39 -16.86 8.87
N ILE A 41 2.43 -17.47 8.32
CA ILE A 41 3.56 -16.76 7.73
C ILE A 41 4.10 -17.61 6.56
N ASP A 42 4.29 -16.96 5.41
CA ASP A 42 4.97 -17.54 4.25
C ASP A 42 5.94 -16.52 3.64
N GLU A 43 6.46 -16.83 2.44
CA GLU A 43 7.39 -15.95 1.73
C GLU A 43 6.75 -14.62 1.27
N ARG A 44 5.42 -14.56 1.19
CA ARG A 44 4.68 -13.41 0.67
C ARG A 44 3.86 -12.71 1.72
N THR A 45 3.24 -13.43 2.64
CA THR A 45 2.25 -12.90 3.57
C THR A 45 2.54 -13.25 5.02
N VAL A 46 2.10 -12.36 5.90
CA VAL A 46 2.08 -12.55 7.35
C VAL A 46 0.66 -12.23 7.82
N VAL A 47 0.06 -13.12 8.62
CA VAL A 47 -1.24 -12.92 9.23
C VAL A 47 -1.12 -13.02 10.74
N ILE A 48 -1.54 -11.97 11.43
CA ILE A 48 -1.53 -11.91 12.91
C ILE A 48 -2.95 -11.65 13.41
N LYS A 49 -3.29 -12.32 14.50
CA LYS A 49 -4.46 -12.06 15.34
C LYS A 49 -4.00 -11.39 16.63
N ALA A 50 -4.62 -10.27 16.99
CA ALA A 50 -4.49 -9.67 18.30
C ALA A 50 -5.77 -9.88 19.11
N GLU A 51 -5.63 -10.08 20.42
CA GLU A 51 -6.72 -10.31 21.36
C GLU A 51 -6.57 -9.42 22.59
N ILE A 52 -7.68 -8.84 23.02
CA ILE A 52 -7.79 -8.21 24.33
C ILE A 52 -8.34 -9.27 25.27
N ILE A 53 -7.60 -9.58 26.32
CA ILE A 53 -7.94 -10.65 27.28
C ILE A 53 -8.05 -10.11 28.70
N ASN A 54 -8.92 -10.70 29.51
CA ASN A 54 -8.97 -10.43 30.95
C ASN A 54 -8.00 -11.34 31.72
N LYS A 55 -7.97 -11.20 33.04
CA LYS A 55 -7.09 -12.00 33.92
C LYS A 55 -7.41 -13.50 33.92
N GLU A 56 -8.65 -13.86 33.64
CA GLU A 56 -9.12 -15.25 33.54
C GLU A 56 -8.84 -15.86 32.15
N GLY A 57 -8.28 -15.08 31.22
CA GLY A 57 -7.95 -15.54 29.87
C GLY A 57 -9.14 -15.47 28.89
N PHE A 58 -10.28 -14.87 29.26
CA PHE A 58 -11.38 -14.66 28.33
C PHE A 58 -11.06 -13.56 27.32
N VAL A 59 -11.33 -13.84 26.06
CA VAL A 59 -11.17 -12.89 24.96
C VAL A 59 -12.34 -11.92 24.95
N ILE A 60 -12.05 -10.63 25.08
CA ILE A 60 -13.05 -9.53 25.10
C ILE A 60 -13.20 -8.91 23.71
N ALA A 61 -12.09 -8.74 22.99
CA ALA A 61 -12.07 -8.19 21.63
C ALA A 61 -10.95 -8.80 20.80
N THR A 62 -11.13 -8.81 19.47
CA THR A 62 -10.14 -9.34 18.53
C THR A 62 -9.91 -8.39 17.36
N GLY A 63 -8.73 -8.47 16.77
CA GLY A 63 -8.35 -7.84 15.52
C GLY A 63 -7.45 -8.75 14.69
N TYR A 64 -7.65 -8.77 13.39
CA TYR A 64 -6.80 -9.47 12.44
C TYR A 64 -6.16 -8.49 11.48
N ALA A 65 -4.94 -8.76 11.10
CA ALA A 65 -4.26 -8.06 10.02
C ALA A 65 -3.54 -9.06 9.12
N GLU A 66 -3.38 -8.66 7.86
CA GLU A 66 -2.56 -9.34 6.88
C GLU A 66 -1.64 -8.31 6.22
N GLU A 67 -0.35 -8.61 6.13
CA GLU A 67 0.64 -7.80 5.43
C GLU A 67 1.33 -8.60 4.34
N ASN A 68 1.43 -7.99 3.14
CA ASN A 68 2.16 -8.59 2.03
C ASN A 68 3.57 -8.00 1.98
N ARG A 69 4.60 -8.86 2.03
CA ARG A 69 6.03 -8.48 1.97
C ARG A 69 6.41 -7.75 0.70
N GLN A 70 5.64 -7.90 -0.37
CA GLN A 70 5.90 -7.27 -1.67
C GLN A 70 5.12 -5.96 -1.86
N SER A 71 4.23 -5.58 -0.92
CA SER A 71 3.37 -4.40 -1.06
C SER A 71 4.12 -3.08 -0.94
N SER A 72 5.23 -3.05 -0.21
CA SER A 72 6.05 -1.84 -0.02
C SER A 72 7.50 -2.17 0.31
N THR A 73 8.39 -1.17 0.20
CA THR A 73 9.81 -1.32 0.59
C THR A 73 9.92 -1.62 2.09
N ILE A 74 9.06 -1.03 2.91
CA ILE A 74 9.03 -1.26 4.37
C ILE A 74 8.59 -2.69 4.66
N ASN A 75 7.55 -3.19 4.00
CA ASN A 75 7.05 -4.54 4.22
C ASN A 75 8.00 -5.65 3.77
N LYS A 76 8.98 -5.35 2.92
CA LYS A 76 10.04 -6.34 2.59
C LYS A 76 10.84 -6.78 3.82
N THR A 77 11.06 -5.88 4.75
CA THR A 77 11.89 -6.10 5.95
C THR A 77 11.08 -6.18 7.24
N SER A 78 9.94 -5.50 7.33
CA SER A 78 9.18 -5.27 8.57
C SER A 78 7.70 -5.66 8.44
N ALA A 79 7.37 -6.66 7.61
CA ALA A 79 5.98 -7.08 7.44
C ALA A 79 5.39 -7.68 8.72
N LEU A 80 6.19 -8.38 9.53
CA LEU A 80 5.74 -8.98 10.78
C LEU A 80 5.35 -7.90 11.79
N GLU A 81 6.23 -6.92 12.01
CA GLU A 81 6.03 -5.83 12.96
C GLU A 81 4.86 -4.94 12.54
N ASN A 82 4.75 -4.65 11.25
CA ASN A 82 3.62 -3.86 10.72
C ASN A 82 2.30 -4.62 10.87
N CYS A 83 2.29 -5.92 10.59
CA CYS A 83 1.12 -6.77 10.75
C CYS A 83 0.66 -6.83 12.21
N GLU A 84 1.60 -6.99 13.16
CA GLU A 84 1.31 -6.99 14.58
C GLU A 84 0.71 -5.65 15.03
N THR A 85 1.32 -4.53 14.63
CA THR A 85 0.82 -3.19 14.94
C THR A 85 -0.60 -3.00 14.42
N SER A 86 -0.87 -3.38 13.18
CA SER A 86 -2.20 -3.30 12.57
C SER A 86 -3.22 -4.17 13.30
N ALA A 87 -2.86 -5.42 13.64
CA ALA A 87 -3.73 -6.32 14.40
C ALA A 87 -4.11 -5.75 15.77
N ILE A 88 -3.13 -5.21 16.52
CA ILE A 88 -3.34 -4.55 17.80
C ILE A 88 -4.27 -3.34 17.63
N GLY A 89 -4.03 -2.49 16.65
CA GLY A 89 -4.86 -1.32 16.37
C GLY A 89 -6.32 -1.68 16.13
N ARG A 90 -6.58 -2.78 15.41
CA ARG A 90 -7.93 -3.30 15.12
C ARG A 90 -8.58 -3.94 16.33
N ALA A 91 -7.83 -4.68 17.15
CA ALA A 91 -8.34 -5.25 18.41
C ALA A 91 -8.79 -4.15 19.38
N LEU A 92 -7.98 -3.07 19.51
CA LEU A 92 -8.30 -1.92 20.34
C LEU A 92 -9.50 -1.12 19.78
N ALA A 93 -9.65 -1.04 18.45
CA ALA A 93 -10.83 -0.45 17.83
C ALA A 93 -12.09 -1.25 18.15
N SER A 94 -12.04 -2.57 18.03
CA SER A 94 -13.14 -3.49 18.41
C SER A 94 -13.49 -3.42 19.89
N PHE A 95 -12.49 -3.14 20.73
CA PHE A 95 -12.67 -2.94 22.18
C PHE A 95 -13.37 -1.63 22.54
N GLY A 96 -13.43 -0.65 21.62
CA GLY A 96 -14.08 0.64 21.83
C GLY A 96 -13.15 1.85 21.78
N LEU A 97 -11.86 1.66 21.50
CA LEU A 97 -10.86 2.74 21.42
C LEU A 97 -10.63 3.24 19.97
N ALA A 98 -11.59 2.99 19.07
CA ALA A 98 -11.49 3.41 17.67
C ALA A 98 -11.33 4.94 17.53
N GLY A 99 -11.97 5.72 18.36
CA GLY A 99 -12.16 7.14 18.15
C GLY A 99 -13.30 7.37 17.15
N GLY A 100 -13.12 8.26 16.18
CA GLY A 100 -14.11 8.52 15.14
C GLY A 100 -14.13 7.48 14.01
N GLU A 101 -12.98 6.81 13.76
CA GLU A 101 -12.80 5.90 12.63
C GLU A 101 -12.19 4.58 13.09
N TYR A 102 -12.69 3.46 12.53
CA TYR A 102 -12.25 2.13 12.92
C TYR A 102 -10.79 1.87 12.51
N ALA A 103 -10.41 2.26 11.29
CA ALA A 103 -9.02 2.22 10.86
C ALA A 103 -8.15 3.16 11.69
N SER A 104 -6.90 2.79 11.95
CA SER A 104 -5.93 3.67 12.60
C SER A 104 -5.33 4.65 11.59
N ALA A 105 -4.72 5.74 12.09
CA ALA A 105 -3.97 6.66 11.25
C ALA A 105 -2.85 5.95 10.48
N ASP A 106 -2.21 4.96 11.11
CA ASP A 106 -1.14 4.15 10.52
C ASP A 106 -1.66 3.31 9.34
N GLU A 107 -2.82 2.63 9.49
CA GLU A 107 -3.45 1.85 8.42
C GLU A 107 -3.84 2.73 7.23
N VAL A 108 -4.41 3.91 7.46
CA VAL A 108 -4.83 4.83 6.41
C VAL A 108 -3.62 5.42 5.68
N ALA A 109 -2.58 5.82 6.41
CA ALA A 109 -1.34 6.32 5.81
C ALA A 109 -0.66 5.25 4.93
N GLN A 110 -0.64 3.99 5.39
CA GLN A 110 -0.11 2.87 4.63
C GLN A 110 -0.94 2.60 3.37
N ALA A 111 -2.28 2.59 3.46
CA ALA A 111 -3.16 2.41 2.32
C ALA A 111 -2.98 3.51 1.26
N ILE A 112 -2.87 4.76 1.67
CA ILE A 112 -2.59 5.90 0.77
C ILE A 112 -1.21 5.72 0.11
N SER A 113 -0.18 5.35 0.88
CA SER A 113 1.16 5.10 0.33
C SER A 113 1.16 3.98 -0.71
N GLN A 114 0.43 2.89 -0.47
CA GLN A 114 0.29 1.78 -1.41
C GLN A 114 -0.48 2.18 -2.69
N GLN A 115 -1.51 3.02 -2.57
CA GLN A 115 -2.27 3.54 -3.72
C GLN A 115 -1.44 4.51 -4.57
N ASN A 116 -0.57 5.29 -3.95
CA ASN A 116 0.29 6.27 -4.61
C ASN A 116 1.58 5.66 -5.17
N GLN A 117 1.90 4.39 -4.85
CA GLN A 117 3.00 3.72 -5.53
C GLN A 117 2.62 3.53 -7.00
N PRO A 118 3.50 3.91 -7.95
CA PRO A 118 3.29 3.57 -9.34
C PRO A 118 3.08 2.06 -9.39
N LYS A 119 1.93 1.63 -9.92
CA LYS A 119 1.64 0.19 -10.07
C LYS A 119 2.79 -0.38 -10.88
N LYS A 120 3.71 -1.10 -10.22
CA LYS A 120 4.74 -1.89 -10.91
C LYS A 120 3.97 -2.90 -11.74
N PHE A 121 3.80 -2.61 -13.03
CA PHE A 121 3.30 -3.57 -13.98
C PHE A 121 4.33 -4.71 -14.00
N VAL A 122 4.06 -5.73 -13.18
CA VAL A 122 4.87 -6.93 -13.13
C VAL A 122 5.02 -7.43 -14.56
N LYS A 123 6.24 -7.83 -14.94
CA LYS A 123 6.57 -8.56 -16.18
C LYS A 123 5.65 -9.76 -16.39
N LYS A 124 4.40 -9.51 -16.69
CA LYS A 124 3.45 -10.52 -17.11
C LYS A 124 3.61 -10.59 -18.63
N TYR A 125 4.26 -11.64 -19.13
CA TYR A 125 4.50 -11.91 -20.55
C TYR A 125 5.72 -11.24 -21.23
N GLY A 126 6.84 -11.04 -20.51
CA GLY A 126 8.12 -10.67 -21.14
C GLY A 126 8.25 -9.21 -21.63
N MET A 127 7.21 -8.38 -21.48
CA MET A 127 7.22 -6.97 -21.88
C MET A 127 7.40 -6.08 -20.64
N ASP A 128 8.44 -5.23 -20.66
CA ASP A 128 8.76 -4.29 -19.61
C ASP A 128 8.24 -2.89 -19.99
N PHE A 129 7.10 -2.52 -19.40
CA PHE A 129 6.48 -1.23 -19.68
C PHE A 129 7.24 -0.04 -19.07
N GLU A 130 8.02 -0.26 -18.00
CA GLU A 130 8.86 0.79 -17.41
C GLU A 130 10.02 1.11 -18.35
N GLU A 131 10.65 0.08 -18.95
CA GLU A 131 11.69 0.25 -19.96
C GLU A 131 11.14 0.96 -21.20
N ILE A 132 9.96 0.58 -21.67
CA ILE A 132 9.29 1.22 -22.82
C ILE A 132 8.99 2.69 -22.53
N GLN A 133 8.49 3.02 -21.32
CA GLN A 133 8.21 4.40 -20.95
C GLN A 133 9.50 5.22 -20.86
N ALA A 134 10.53 4.71 -20.19
CA ALA A 134 11.81 5.39 -20.09
C ALA A 134 12.43 5.68 -21.47
N HIS A 135 12.26 4.75 -22.42
CA HIS A 135 12.73 4.97 -23.78
C HIS A 135 11.90 6.02 -24.51
N LEU A 136 10.56 6.02 -24.36
CA LEU A 136 9.69 7.04 -24.93
C LEU A 136 10.02 8.44 -24.41
N ASP A 137 10.33 8.56 -23.11
CA ASP A 137 10.56 9.86 -22.47
C ASP A 137 11.80 10.60 -23.02
N ILE A 138 12.76 9.87 -23.57
CA ILE A 138 13.97 10.44 -24.17
C ILE A 138 13.84 10.75 -25.68
N LEU A 139 12.78 10.27 -26.35
CA LEU A 139 12.54 10.56 -27.77
C LEU A 139 11.96 11.96 -27.93
N ASP A 140 12.59 12.83 -28.68
CA ASP A 140 12.30 14.27 -28.80
C ASP A 140 11.58 14.65 -30.10
N ASP A 141 11.33 13.71 -31.00
CA ASP A 141 10.63 13.94 -32.24
C ASP A 141 9.65 12.81 -32.62
N LYS A 142 8.65 13.15 -33.44
CA LYS A 142 7.60 12.22 -33.86
C LYS A 142 8.16 11.05 -34.68
N ALA A 143 9.18 11.27 -35.51
CA ALA A 143 9.71 10.23 -36.39
C ALA A 143 10.39 9.12 -35.57
N SER A 144 11.12 9.51 -34.52
CA SER A 144 11.74 8.60 -33.56
C SER A 144 10.69 7.81 -32.77
N VAL A 145 9.62 8.45 -32.34
CA VAL A 145 8.49 7.77 -31.67
C VAL A 145 7.80 6.76 -32.58
N ASP A 146 7.55 7.12 -33.85
CA ASP A 146 6.95 6.21 -34.83
C ASP A 146 7.87 5.04 -35.18
N ALA A 147 9.19 5.26 -35.25
CA ALA A 147 10.18 4.21 -35.45
C ALA A 147 10.19 3.21 -34.29
N TYR A 148 10.18 3.69 -33.08
CA TYR A 148 10.14 2.86 -31.87
C TYR A 148 8.83 2.04 -31.77
N ALA A 149 7.69 2.58 -32.19
CA ALA A 149 6.45 1.84 -32.28
C ALA A 149 6.54 0.61 -33.21
N LYS A 150 7.23 0.77 -34.36
CA LYS A 150 7.48 -0.34 -35.31
C LYS A 150 8.41 -1.39 -34.71
N GLU A 151 9.47 -0.96 -34.03
CA GLU A 151 10.42 -1.85 -33.34
C GLU A 151 9.70 -2.68 -32.27
N LEU A 152 8.89 -2.06 -31.39
CA LEU A 152 8.15 -2.77 -30.37
C LEU A 152 7.16 -3.78 -30.96
N LYS A 153 6.49 -3.44 -32.04
CA LYS A 153 5.58 -4.36 -32.72
C LYS A 153 6.30 -5.57 -33.29
N ALA A 154 7.53 -5.39 -33.80
CA ALA A 154 8.37 -6.47 -34.28
C ALA A 154 8.94 -7.33 -33.12
N LYS A 155 9.35 -6.68 -32.01
CA LYS A 155 9.89 -7.34 -30.83
C LYS A 155 8.83 -8.18 -30.09
N TYR A 156 7.55 -7.75 -30.13
CA TYR A 156 6.45 -8.40 -29.41
C TYR A 156 5.26 -8.74 -30.32
N PRO A 157 5.42 -9.64 -31.31
CA PRO A 157 4.39 -9.94 -32.31
C PRO A 157 3.13 -10.59 -31.72
N ASN A 158 3.23 -11.24 -30.55
CA ASN A 158 2.16 -11.95 -29.86
C ASN A 158 1.61 -11.17 -28.66
N SER A 159 1.72 -9.84 -28.64
CA SER A 159 1.20 -9.03 -27.57
C SER A 159 -0.34 -9.13 -27.48
N THR A 160 -0.86 -9.21 -26.25
CA THR A 160 -2.30 -9.24 -26.00
C THR A 160 -2.97 -7.90 -26.30
N GLU A 161 -4.29 -7.90 -26.48
CA GLU A 161 -5.06 -6.67 -26.73
C GLU A 161 -4.87 -5.63 -25.60
N GLY A 162 -4.84 -6.09 -24.34
CA GLY A 162 -4.58 -5.22 -23.18
C GLY A 162 -3.18 -4.61 -23.18
N GLN A 163 -2.17 -5.36 -23.58
CA GLN A 163 -0.79 -4.85 -23.74
C GLN A 163 -0.73 -3.81 -24.87
N ASN A 164 -1.35 -4.11 -26.01
CA ASN A 164 -1.41 -3.19 -27.13
C ASN A 164 -2.17 -1.89 -26.81
N TYR A 165 -3.25 -1.98 -26.04
CA TYR A 165 -3.98 -0.80 -25.55
C TYR A 165 -3.08 0.07 -24.65
N HIS A 166 -2.36 -0.55 -23.72
CA HIS A 166 -1.46 0.18 -22.82
C HIS A 166 -0.34 0.88 -23.58
N ILE A 167 0.32 0.19 -24.51
CA ILE A 167 1.35 0.78 -25.39
C ILE A 167 0.78 1.96 -26.17
N ARG A 168 -0.37 1.82 -26.83
CA ARG A 168 -0.99 2.91 -27.58
C ARG A 168 -1.23 4.14 -26.71
N THR A 169 -1.66 3.96 -25.47
CA THR A 169 -1.89 5.07 -24.53
C THR A 169 -0.59 5.80 -24.18
N MET A 170 0.51 5.05 -23.95
CA MET A 170 1.83 5.63 -23.68
C MET A 170 2.34 6.44 -24.87
N PHE A 171 2.26 5.88 -26.07
CA PHE A 171 2.68 6.57 -27.30
C PHE A 171 1.82 7.81 -27.61
N ALA A 172 0.50 7.72 -27.46
CA ALA A 172 -0.40 8.85 -27.66
C ALA A 172 -0.10 10.01 -26.69
N ARG A 173 0.23 9.70 -25.42
CA ARG A 173 0.66 10.68 -24.44
C ARG A 173 1.93 11.38 -24.88
N ARG A 174 2.98 10.62 -25.27
CA ARG A 174 4.26 11.21 -25.70
C ARG A 174 4.12 12.08 -26.94
N LEU A 175 3.37 11.64 -27.95
CA LEU A 175 3.10 12.43 -29.14
C LEU A 175 2.38 13.75 -28.84
N LYS A 176 1.45 13.74 -27.89
CA LYS A 176 0.77 14.96 -27.42
C LYS A 176 1.74 15.92 -26.72
N GLU A 177 2.59 15.41 -25.83
CA GLU A 177 3.62 16.21 -25.14
C GLU A 177 4.58 16.90 -26.15
N LEU A 178 4.98 16.17 -27.19
CA LEU A 178 5.84 16.73 -28.26
C LEU A 178 5.12 17.80 -29.08
N GLN A 179 3.81 17.66 -29.32
CA GLN A 179 3.01 18.68 -30.02
C GLN A 179 2.83 19.93 -29.16
N ASP A 180 2.50 19.75 -27.87
CA ASP A 180 2.29 20.85 -26.91
C ASP A 180 3.61 21.59 -26.61
N GLY A 181 4.74 20.89 -26.53
CA GLY A 181 6.09 21.47 -26.34
C GLY A 181 6.66 22.18 -27.58
N SER A 182 6.14 21.90 -28.78
CA SER A 182 6.56 22.57 -30.02
C SER A 182 5.79 23.88 -30.28
N ALA A 183 4.81 24.20 -29.44
CA ALA A 183 3.96 25.39 -29.56
C ALA A 183 4.46 26.60 -28.72
N ASN A 184 5.61 26.47 -28.05
CA ASN A 184 6.32 27.55 -27.34
C ASN A 184 7.68 27.77 -27.99
#